data_d7a2095c2c37f75888d88f732ed7eb1d
#
_entry.id   d7a2095c2c37f75888d88f732ed7eb1d
#
_cell.length_a   1.000
_cell.length_b   1.000
_cell.length_c   1.000
_cell.angle_alpha   90.00
_cell.angle_beta   90.00
_cell.angle_gamma   90.00
#
_symmetry.space_group_name_H-M   'P 1'
#
loop_
_entity.id
_entity.type
_entity.pdbx_description
1 polymer ?
#
loop_
_entity_poly.entity_id
_entity_poly.type
_entity_poly.pdbx_seq_one_letter_code
_entity_poly.pdbx_strand_id
1 'polypeptide(L)'
;MEILSRVHAKNLVEWAKNRPETLVLSADLTSSTEIDLFRAAYPSRFISCGIAEQNMLSVAAGLAREGFVPLIHTFAVFIYRRAFDQLAMSIAYSNLPVKLFGFLPGITTPGGATHQATDDIAVVRALPNMTIFEAGDATDVESMLDPVMETNGPVYIRMLRGEIPRLFDKNEPFKKGVNRLLSRGRDITLFSSGICTEEALKAVKAMQAKGLSVEHYHVSTLKPFNSKQVMDSIAASKYGVITMENHTVIGGLGTIISEAMAQAGVGKKIHKLGLQDKFGHGASREYLMKEYGFDAMALVSKVEEITGQKFGISGEDLKTVKIEIMHKDIKAEDL
;
A
#
# COMPACT_ATOMS: atom_id res chain seq x y z
N MET A 1 -16.96 6.58 -10.32
CA MET A 1 -15.60 6.08 -10.05
C MET A 1 -15.07 5.45 -11.33
N GLU A 2 -13.92 5.88 -11.81
CA GLU A 2 -13.24 5.32 -12.99
C GLU A 2 -12.53 4.03 -12.59
N ILE A 3 -12.64 2.97 -13.41
CA ILE A 3 -11.89 1.71 -13.22
C ILE A 3 -10.91 1.58 -14.38
N LEU A 4 -9.64 1.40 -14.07
CA LEU A 4 -8.59 1.25 -15.08
C LEU A 4 -8.01 -0.16 -15.04
N SER A 5 -7.72 -0.71 -16.22
CA SER A 5 -7.17 -2.05 -16.36
C SER A 5 -5.71 -2.02 -16.80
N ARG A 6 -4.89 -2.85 -16.14
CA ARG A 6 -3.48 -3.08 -16.50
C ARG A 6 -2.68 -1.78 -16.57
N VAL A 7 -2.85 -0.95 -15.55
CA VAL A 7 -2.24 0.39 -15.48
C VAL A 7 -0.71 0.29 -15.49
N HIS A 8 -0.16 -0.60 -14.65
CA HIS A 8 1.29 -0.79 -14.55
C HIS A 8 1.91 -1.25 -15.87
N ALA A 9 1.29 -2.21 -16.57
CA ALA A 9 1.81 -2.74 -17.82
C ALA A 9 2.02 -1.66 -18.88
N LYS A 10 1.00 -0.79 -19.05
CA LYS A 10 1.03 0.31 -20.04
C LYS A 10 2.04 1.38 -19.63
N ASN A 11 1.99 1.77 -18.36
CA ASN A 11 2.85 2.82 -17.81
C ASN A 11 4.34 2.44 -17.86
N LEU A 12 4.69 1.21 -17.48
CA LEU A 12 6.07 0.75 -17.47
C LEU A 12 6.73 0.79 -18.85
N VAL A 13 6.00 0.41 -19.90
CA VAL A 13 6.52 0.43 -21.28
C VAL A 13 6.84 1.86 -21.73
N GLU A 14 5.90 2.79 -21.52
CA GLU A 14 6.10 4.19 -21.90
C GLU A 14 7.21 4.84 -21.08
N TRP A 15 7.21 4.63 -19.77
CA TRP A 15 8.19 5.16 -18.85
C TRP A 15 9.61 4.67 -19.16
N ALA A 16 9.77 3.40 -19.55
CA ALA A 16 11.08 2.80 -19.83
C ALA A 16 11.72 3.22 -21.17
N LYS A 17 11.01 3.92 -22.05
CA LYS A 17 11.55 4.35 -23.37
C LYS A 17 12.87 5.08 -23.25
N ASN A 18 12.97 5.98 -22.29
CA ASN A 18 14.13 6.86 -22.11
C ASN A 18 15.02 6.46 -20.93
N ARG A 19 14.95 5.19 -20.48
CA ARG A 19 15.68 4.67 -19.33
C ARG A 19 16.36 3.34 -19.67
N PRO A 20 17.40 3.35 -20.51
CA PRO A 20 18.09 2.13 -20.98
C PRO A 20 18.77 1.35 -19.87
N GLU A 21 19.07 1.98 -18.73
CA GLU A 21 19.66 1.38 -17.54
C GLU A 21 18.73 0.43 -16.81
N THR A 22 17.42 0.47 -17.10
CA THR A 22 16.45 -0.38 -16.42
C THR A 22 16.37 -1.77 -17.01
N LEU A 23 16.45 -2.78 -16.15
CA LEU A 23 16.26 -4.19 -16.49
C LEU A 23 15.09 -4.76 -15.69
N VAL A 24 14.20 -5.48 -16.34
CA VAL A 24 13.04 -6.12 -15.68
C VAL A 24 13.32 -7.60 -15.50
N LEU A 25 13.21 -8.07 -14.25
CA LEU A 25 13.41 -9.47 -13.88
C LEU A 25 12.09 -10.10 -13.40
N SER A 26 11.86 -11.35 -13.79
CA SER A 26 10.69 -12.13 -13.40
C SER A 26 11.05 -13.54 -12.97
N ALA A 27 10.33 -14.06 -11.98
CA ALA A 27 10.37 -15.47 -11.57
C ALA A 27 9.17 -16.23 -12.15
N ASP A 28 9.05 -16.27 -13.48
CA ASP A 28 7.98 -16.93 -14.25
C ASP A 28 6.55 -16.42 -13.98
N LEU A 29 6.43 -15.15 -13.59
CA LEU A 29 5.14 -14.49 -13.31
C LEU A 29 4.85 -13.31 -14.26
N THR A 30 5.32 -13.40 -15.51
CA THR A 30 5.31 -12.28 -16.47
C THR A 30 3.93 -11.65 -16.65
N SER A 31 2.90 -12.42 -16.98
CA SER A 31 1.54 -11.90 -17.16
C SER A 31 0.88 -11.55 -15.83
N SER A 32 1.15 -12.33 -14.79
CA SER A 32 0.58 -12.14 -13.45
C SER A 32 1.11 -10.89 -12.74
N THR A 33 2.23 -10.34 -13.17
CA THR A 33 2.82 -9.09 -12.66
C THR A 33 2.83 -7.97 -13.69
N GLU A 34 2.00 -8.10 -14.75
CA GLU A 34 1.76 -7.04 -15.75
C GLU A 34 3.02 -6.53 -16.48
N ILE A 35 4.01 -7.41 -16.75
CA ILE A 35 5.25 -7.07 -17.46
C ILE A 35 5.37 -7.75 -18.84
N ASP A 36 4.33 -8.39 -19.31
CA ASP A 36 4.28 -9.02 -20.64
C ASP A 36 4.43 -8.00 -21.77
N LEU A 37 3.85 -6.80 -21.63
CA LEU A 37 4.03 -5.71 -22.59
C LEU A 37 5.48 -5.20 -22.60
N PHE A 38 6.13 -5.11 -21.44
CA PHE A 38 7.55 -4.74 -21.36
C PHE A 38 8.42 -5.79 -22.04
N ARG A 39 8.19 -7.08 -21.76
CA ARG A 39 8.90 -8.19 -22.42
C ARG A 39 8.80 -8.13 -23.94
N ALA A 40 7.59 -7.82 -24.45
CA ALA A 40 7.35 -7.70 -25.90
C ALA A 40 8.07 -6.49 -26.50
N ALA A 41 8.05 -5.34 -25.81
CA ALA A 41 8.64 -4.09 -26.31
C ALA A 41 10.17 -4.05 -26.17
N TYR A 42 10.72 -4.66 -25.10
CA TYR A 42 12.13 -4.60 -24.74
C TYR A 42 12.71 -5.97 -24.39
N PRO A 43 12.73 -6.97 -25.31
CA PRO A 43 13.14 -8.34 -24.99
C PRO A 43 14.60 -8.46 -24.50
N SER A 44 15.49 -7.57 -24.94
CA SER A 44 16.90 -7.54 -24.49
C SER A 44 17.10 -6.97 -23.08
N ARG A 45 16.07 -6.33 -22.52
CA ARG A 45 16.07 -5.80 -21.14
C ARG A 45 15.17 -6.60 -20.19
N PHE A 46 14.69 -7.75 -20.64
CA PHE A 46 13.86 -8.65 -19.85
C PHE A 46 14.62 -9.93 -19.54
N ILE A 47 14.66 -10.31 -18.24
CA ILE A 47 15.36 -11.50 -17.75
C ILE A 47 14.36 -12.40 -17.02
N SER A 48 14.14 -13.62 -17.54
CA SER A 48 13.39 -14.65 -16.83
C SER A 48 14.37 -15.52 -16.03
N CYS A 49 14.19 -15.53 -14.72
CA CYS A 49 15.01 -16.32 -13.81
C CYS A 49 14.41 -17.71 -13.49
N GLY A 50 13.24 -18.04 -14.07
CA GLY A 50 12.46 -19.19 -13.64
C GLY A 50 11.87 -19.01 -12.23
N ILE A 51 11.26 -20.04 -11.67
CA ILE A 51 10.70 -20.03 -10.30
C ILE A 51 11.84 -20.15 -9.27
N ALA A 52 12.68 -19.12 -9.21
CA ALA A 52 13.93 -19.09 -8.43
C ALA A 52 14.20 -17.70 -7.86
N GLU A 53 13.37 -17.20 -6.97
CA GLU A 53 13.40 -15.84 -6.45
C GLU A 53 14.70 -15.52 -5.69
N GLN A 54 15.30 -16.50 -5.00
CA GLN A 54 16.60 -16.33 -4.36
C GLN A 54 17.68 -16.01 -5.40
N ASN A 55 17.72 -16.77 -6.51
CA ASN A 55 18.63 -16.49 -7.61
C ASN A 55 18.32 -15.13 -8.27
N MET A 56 17.04 -14.84 -8.51
CA MET A 56 16.60 -13.57 -9.11
C MET A 56 17.08 -12.36 -8.30
N LEU A 57 16.96 -12.38 -6.97
CA LEU A 57 17.42 -11.28 -6.12
C LEU A 57 18.96 -11.18 -6.13
N SER A 58 19.67 -12.30 -6.14
CA SER A 58 21.14 -12.32 -6.24
C SER A 58 21.65 -11.78 -7.60
N VAL A 59 21.00 -12.18 -8.70
CA VAL A 59 21.28 -11.65 -10.05
C VAL A 59 21.02 -10.14 -10.10
N ALA A 60 19.89 -9.68 -9.56
CA ALA A 60 19.58 -8.26 -9.50
C ALA A 60 20.63 -7.47 -8.70
N ALA A 61 21.11 -8.00 -7.58
CA ALA A 61 22.17 -7.37 -6.82
C ALA A 61 23.49 -7.24 -7.63
N GLY A 62 23.84 -8.28 -8.41
CA GLY A 62 24.99 -8.24 -9.33
C GLY A 62 24.82 -7.18 -10.42
N LEU A 63 23.68 -7.16 -11.09
CA LEU A 63 23.36 -6.17 -12.13
C LEU A 63 23.38 -4.73 -11.60
N ALA A 64 22.90 -4.51 -10.39
CA ALA A 64 22.93 -3.19 -9.75
C ALA A 64 24.37 -2.72 -9.47
N ARG A 65 25.31 -3.61 -9.18
CA ARG A 65 26.74 -3.29 -9.02
C ARG A 65 27.42 -2.92 -10.34
N GLU A 66 26.90 -3.44 -11.45
CA GLU A 66 27.37 -3.10 -12.81
C GLU A 66 26.72 -1.80 -13.36
N GLY A 67 25.94 -1.08 -12.53
CA GLY A 67 25.36 0.22 -12.88
C GLY A 67 23.97 0.17 -13.49
N PHE A 68 23.34 -1.00 -13.57
CA PHE A 68 21.92 -1.12 -13.97
C PHE A 68 20.97 -0.83 -12.81
N VAL A 69 19.70 -0.57 -13.13
CA VAL A 69 18.64 -0.48 -12.16
C VAL A 69 17.66 -1.64 -12.37
N PRO A 70 17.80 -2.74 -11.62
CA PRO A 70 16.92 -3.88 -11.74
C PRO A 70 15.55 -3.62 -11.12
N LEU A 71 14.50 -3.90 -11.91
CA LEU A 71 13.10 -3.88 -11.50
C LEU A 71 12.61 -5.33 -11.36
N ILE A 72 12.53 -5.82 -10.14
CA ILE A 72 12.07 -7.17 -9.82
C ILE A 72 10.54 -7.18 -9.78
N HIS A 73 9.93 -8.12 -10.50
CA HIS A 73 8.49 -8.32 -10.54
C HIS A 73 8.12 -9.76 -10.18
N THR A 74 7.51 -9.93 -9.02
CA THR A 74 6.97 -11.21 -8.55
C THR A 74 5.82 -10.96 -7.57
N PHE A 75 5.20 -12.01 -7.02
CA PHE A 75 4.24 -11.82 -5.94
C PHE A 75 4.94 -11.35 -4.67
N ALA A 76 4.28 -10.48 -3.92
CA ALA A 76 4.80 -9.89 -2.70
C ALA A 76 5.37 -10.94 -1.74
N VAL A 77 4.62 -12.04 -1.54
CA VAL A 77 5.01 -13.15 -0.65
C VAL A 77 6.34 -13.79 -1.03
N PHE A 78 6.68 -13.86 -2.31
CA PHE A 78 7.89 -14.54 -2.78
C PHE A 78 9.15 -13.65 -2.67
N ILE A 79 8.98 -12.33 -2.62
CA ILE A 79 10.09 -11.39 -2.41
C ILE A 79 10.72 -11.61 -1.03
N TYR A 80 9.91 -11.67 0.02
CA TYR A 80 10.44 -11.71 1.38
C TYR A 80 10.49 -13.10 2.01
N ARG A 81 9.49 -13.97 1.83
CA ARG A 81 9.52 -15.28 2.48
C ARG A 81 10.54 -16.22 1.86
N ARG A 82 10.59 -16.26 0.52
CA ARG A 82 11.44 -17.21 -0.20
C ARG A 82 12.89 -16.73 -0.33
N ALA A 83 13.11 -15.41 -0.44
CA ALA A 83 14.39 -14.82 -0.76
C ALA A 83 14.86 -13.77 0.27
N PHE A 84 14.48 -13.95 1.56
CA PHE A 84 14.75 -12.96 2.60
C PHE A 84 16.24 -12.69 2.82
N ASP A 85 17.06 -13.74 2.84
CA ASP A 85 18.50 -13.58 3.03
C ASP A 85 19.12 -12.77 1.88
N GLN A 86 18.75 -13.05 0.63
CA GLN A 86 19.22 -12.32 -0.54
C GLN A 86 18.73 -10.86 -0.52
N LEU A 87 17.50 -10.63 -0.11
CA LEU A 87 16.95 -9.27 0.10
C LEU A 87 17.77 -8.53 1.16
N ALA A 88 18.03 -9.16 2.30
CA ALA A 88 18.74 -8.55 3.43
C ALA A 88 20.22 -8.31 3.12
N MET A 89 20.96 -9.36 2.69
CA MET A 89 22.39 -9.32 2.59
C MET A 89 22.90 -8.87 1.22
N SER A 90 22.29 -9.35 0.14
CA SER A 90 22.78 -8.96 -1.20
C SER A 90 22.32 -7.57 -1.61
N ILE A 91 21.10 -7.15 -1.21
CA ILE A 91 20.48 -5.91 -1.68
C ILE A 91 20.49 -4.83 -0.58
N ALA A 92 19.82 -5.06 0.55
CA ALA A 92 19.61 -4.03 1.58
C ALA A 92 20.90 -3.65 2.32
N TYR A 93 21.72 -4.64 2.74
CA TYR A 93 23.01 -4.38 3.37
C TYR A 93 23.95 -3.58 2.47
N SER A 94 24.00 -3.93 1.18
CA SER A 94 24.80 -3.24 0.17
C SER A 94 24.18 -1.93 -0.33
N ASN A 95 22.97 -1.59 0.12
CA ASN A 95 22.21 -0.39 -0.28
C ASN A 95 22.08 -0.20 -1.80
N LEU A 96 21.82 -1.27 -2.53
CA LEU A 96 21.78 -1.26 -4.00
C LEU A 96 20.43 -0.74 -4.53
N PRO A 97 20.43 -0.06 -5.70
CA PRO A 97 19.21 0.56 -6.27
C PRO A 97 18.27 -0.47 -6.94
N VAL A 98 17.97 -1.57 -6.25
CA VAL A 98 17.03 -2.59 -6.73
C VAL A 98 15.61 -2.19 -6.35
N LYS A 99 14.67 -2.24 -7.31
CA LYS A 99 13.26 -1.90 -7.11
C LYS A 99 12.42 -3.17 -7.16
N LEU A 100 11.72 -3.47 -6.07
CA LEU A 100 11.03 -4.74 -5.86
C LEU A 100 9.52 -4.51 -5.91
N PHE A 101 8.91 -4.82 -7.04
CA PHE A 101 7.46 -4.71 -7.25
C PHE A 101 6.77 -6.00 -6.80
N GLY A 102 6.21 -5.96 -5.59
CA GLY A 102 5.48 -7.06 -4.98
C GLY A 102 3.99 -7.00 -5.29
N PHE A 103 3.53 -7.86 -6.20
CA PHE A 103 2.12 -7.95 -6.58
C PHE A 103 1.34 -8.84 -5.62
N LEU A 104 0.04 -8.64 -5.55
CA LEU A 104 -0.87 -9.37 -4.68
C LEU A 104 -0.49 -9.29 -3.18
N PRO A 105 -0.26 -8.08 -2.63
CA PRO A 105 0.02 -7.94 -1.21
C PRO A 105 -1.21 -8.30 -0.35
N GLY A 106 -0.96 -8.74 0.87
CA GLY A 106 -2.00 -9.12 1.83
C GLY A 106 -2.88 -10.25 1.32
N ILE A 107 -4.19 -10.09 1.45
CA ILE A 107 -5.21 -11.09 1.09
C ILE A 107 -5.78 -10.89 -0.33
N THR A 108 -5.12 -10.15 -1.20
CA THR A 108 -5.63 -9.81 -2.54
C THR A 108 -5.60 -10.99 -3.53
N THR A 109 -5.07 -12.14 -3.14
CA THR A 109 -5.08 -13.37 -3.93
C THR A 109 -6.00 -14.43 -3.32
N PRO A 110 -6.76 -15.18 -4.14
CA PRO A 110 -7.53 -16.32 -3.64
C PRO A 110 -6.66 -17.54 -3.29
N GLY A 111 -5.35 -17.49 -3.52
CA GLY A 111 -4.42 -18.62 -3.35
C GLY A 111 -4.13 -19.06 -1.92
N GLY A 112 -4.71 -18.39 -0.91
CA GLY A 112 -4.53 -18.72 0.50
C GLY A 112 -3.14 -18.35 1.05
N ALA A 113 -2.81 -18.82 2.24
CA ALA A 113 -1.64 -18.42 3.02
C ALA A 113 -0.29 -18.53 2.28
N THR A 114 -0.15 -19.49 1.35
CA THR A 114 1.08 -19.68 0.57
C THR A 114 1.34 -18.55 -0.45
N HIS A 115 0.29 -17.79 -0.81
CA HIS A 115 0.34 -16.71 -1.80
C HIS A 115 -0.01 -15.34 -1.18
N GLN A 116 -0.41 -15.28 0.08
CA GLN A 116 -0.82 -14.06 0.78
C GLN A 116 0.34 -13.47 1.57
N ALA A 117 0.73 -12.24 1.22
CA ALA A 117 1.79 -11.49 1.89
C ALA A 117 1.18 -10.65 3.02
N THR A 118 0.92 -11.28 4.16
CA THR A 118 0.22 -10.65 5.29
C THR A 118 1.14 -10.12 6.39
N ASP A 119 2.45 -10.34 6.28
CA ASP A 119 3.49 -9.98 7.27
C ASP A 119 4.71 -9.30 6.61
N ASP A 120 4.64 -9.00 5.32
CA ASP A 120 5.72 -8.44 4.50
C ASP A 120 6.22 -7.07 4.99
N ILE A 121 5.32 -6.15 5.36
CA ILE A 121 5.70 -4.84 5.89
C ILE A 121 6.51 -5.03 7.18
N ALA A 122 6.05 -5.87 8.10
CA ALA A 122 6.72 -6.11 9.37
C ALA A 122 8.16 -6.59 9.18
N VAL A 123 8.36 -7.57 8.28
CA VAL A 123 9.65 -8.19 8.00
C VAL A 123 10.58 -7.25 7.24
N VAL A 124 10.09 -6.62 6.16
CA VAL A 124 10.91 -5.75 5.30
C VAL A 124 11.26 -4.43 5.98
N ARG A 125 10.34 -3.86 6.82
CA ARG A 125 10.64 -2.60 7.50
C ARG A 125 11.75 -2.72 8.56
N ALA A 126 12.01 -3.93 9.07
CA ALA A 126 13.12 -4.16 9.99
C ALA A 126 14.50 -4.05 9.32
N LEU A 127 14.58 -4.25 8.00
CA LEU A 127 15.85 -4.15 7.28
C LEU A 127 16.29 -2.70 7.13
N PRO A 128 17.56 -2.35 7.49
CA PRO A 128 18.14 -1.04 7.18
C PRO A 128 18.10 -0.75 5.67
N ASN A 129 18.15 0.52 5.30
CA ASN A 129 18.18 1.04 3.92
C ASN A 129 16.91 0.79 3.09
N MET A 130 16.02 -0.13 3.49
CA MET A 130 14.78 -0.37 2.76
C MET A 130 13.82 0.83 2.82
N THR A 131 13.31 1.23 1.67
CA THR A 131 12.12 2.09 1.54
C THR A 131 10.91 1.22 1.21
N ILE A 132 9.73 1.54 1.78
CA ILE A 132 8.50 0.77 1.53
C ILE A 132 7.39 1.70 1.07
N PHE A 133 6.84 1.41 -0.12
CA PHE A 133 5.67 2.07 -0.67
C PHE A 133 4.49 1.11 -0.80
N GLU A 134 3.28 1.65 -0.74
CA GLU A 134 2.04 0.91 -1.03
C GLU A 134 1.11 1.78 -1.85
N ALA A 135 0.76 1.32 -3.05
CA ALA A 135 -0.18 2.01 -3.93
C ALA A 135 -1.61 1.90 -3.40
N GLY A 136 -2.34 3.01 -3.37
CA GLY A 136 -3.73 3.07 -2.92
C GLY A 136 -4.75 2.97 -4.06
N ASP A 137 -4.39 3.40 -5.25
CA ASP A 137 -5.30 3.48 -6.40
C ASP A 137 -4.56 3.52 -7.75
N ALA A 138 -5.30 3.76 -8.82
CA ALA A 138 -4.74 3.88 -10.16
C ALA A 138 -3.82 5.11 -10.31
N THR A 139 -4.11 6.23 -9.64
CA THR A 139 -3.28 7.45 -9.70
C THR A 139 -1.90 7.21 -9.10
N ASP A 140 -1.83 6.49 -7.98
CA ASP A 140 -0.55 6.11 -7.38
C ASP A 140 0.24 5.19 -8.35
N VAL A 141 -0.41 4.17 -8.93
CA VAL A 141 0.25 3.25 -9.88
C VAL A 141 0.76 3.97 -11.12
N GLU A 142 0.01 4.94 -11.66
CA GLU A 142 0.41 5.72 -12.84
C GLU A 142 1.62 6.61 -12.57
N SER A 143 1.77 7.13 -11.35
CA SER A 143 2.71 8.22 -11.05
C SER A 143 3.90 7.82 -10.17
N MET A 144 3.93 6.59 -9.64
CA MET A 144 4.95 6.22 -8.65
C MET A 144 6.31 5.81 -9.25
N LEU A 145 6.42 5.54 -10.54
CA LEU A 145 7.68 5.03 -11.13
C LEU A 145 8.83 6.03 -10.96
N ASP A 146 8.62 7.32 -11.22
CA ASP A 146 9.68 8.34 -11.04
C ASP A 146 10.09 8.48 -9.56
N PRO A 147 9.19 8.67 -8.58
CA PRO A 147 9.54 8.64 -7.15
C PRO A 147 10.26 7.37 -6.69
N VAL A 148 9.90 6.20 -7.26
CA VAL A 148 10.58 4.93 -6.97
C VAL A 148 12.02 4.98 -7.47
N MET A 149 12.25 5.47 -8.70
CA MET A 149 13.59 5.56 -9.29
C MET A 149 14.46 6.61 -8.60
N GLU A 150 13.91 7.75 -8.25
CA GLU A 150 14.60 8.85 -7.54
C GLU A 150 14.97 8.47 -6.10
N THR A 151 14.37 7.41 -5.56
CA THR A 151 14.71 6.94 -4.22
C THR A 151 16.04 6.16 -4.24
N ASN A 152 17.03 6.70 -3.54
CA ASN A 152 18.31 6.01 -3.36
C ASN A 152 18.15 4.68 -2.62
N GLY A 153 18.92 3.66 -3.02
CA GLY A 153 18.88 2.34 -2.41
C GLY A 153 17.65 1.50 -2.81
N PRO A 154 17.40 0.43 -2.06
CA PRO A 154 16.34 -0.52 -2.38
C PRO A 154 14.95 -0.01 -2.00
N VAL A 155 13.98 -0.28 -2.88
CA VAL A 155 12.58 0.09 -2.66
C VAL A 155 11.71 -1.16 -2.82
N TYR A 156 10.91 -1.46 -1.81
CA TYR A 156 9.86 -2.46 -1.87
C TYR A 156 8.51 -1.78 -2.09
N ILE A 157 7.77 -2.21 -3.10
CA ILE A 157 6.50 -1.63 -3.50
C ILE A 157 5.41 -2.70 -3.43
N ARG A 158 4.37 -2.46 -2.64
CA ARG A 158 3.15 -3.27 -2.62
C ARG A 158 2.23 -2.76 -3.73
N MET A 159 2.18 -3.54 -4.82
CA MET A 159 1.53 -3.15 -6.07
C MET A 159 0.11 -3.66 -6.21
N LEU A 160 -0.74 -2.80 -6.76
CA LEU A 160 -2.06 -3.16 -7.28
C LEU A 160 -1.95 -3.68 -8.71
N ARG A 161 -2.92 -4.50 -9.14
CA ARG A 161 -3.01 -5.04 -10.50
C ARG A 161 -4.46 -5.29 -10.94
N GLY A 162 -4.62 -5.57 -12.23
CA GLY A 162 -5.91 -5.90 -12.83
C GLY A 162 -6.77 -4.66 -13.00
N GLU A 163 -8.00 -4.73 -12.53
CA GLU A 163 -8.92 -3.59 -12.50
C GLU A 163 -8.73 -2.80 -11.22
N ILE A 164 -8.30 -1.55 -11.34
CA ILE A 164 -7.94 -0.68 -10.23
C ILE A 164 -8.84 0.56 -10.25
N PRO A 165 -9.51 0.91 -9.14
CA PRO A 165 -10.28 2.15 -9.04
C PRO A 165 -9.35 3.37 -9.03
N ARG A 166 -9.82 4.49 -9.58
CA ARG A 166 -9.23 5.81 -9.36
C ARG A 166 -9.96 6.47 -8.20
N LEU A 167 -9.25 6.62 -7.09
CA LEU A 167 -9.76 7.26 -5.86
C LEU A 167 -9.24 8.69 -5.72
N PHE A 168 -8.04 8.96 -6.24
CA PHE A 168 -7.36 10.25 -6.10
C PHE A 168 -7.36 11.02 -7.42
N ASP A 169 -7.24 12.35 -7.34
CA ASP A 169 -7.12 13.19 -8.52
C ASP A 169 -5.83 12.82 -9.29
N LYS A 170 -5.97 12.63 -10.60
CA LYS A 170 -4.83 12.38 -11.49
C LYS A 170 -3.79 13.51 -11.50
N ASN A 171 -4.20 14.73 -11.15
CA ASN A 171 -3.32 15.88 -11.03
C ASN A 171 -2.61 15.95 -9.67
N GLU A 172 -2.92 15.03 -8.76
CA GLU A 172 -2.25 14.85 -7.47
C GLU A 172 -1.44 13.55 -7.46
N PRO A 173 -0.27 13.51 -8.13
CA PRO A 173 0.53 12.30 -8.26
C PRO A 173 1.03 11.80 -6.90
N PHE A 174 1.46 10.54 -6.88
CA PHE A 174 2.18 9.96 -5.75
C PHE A 174 3.37 10.85 -5.35
N LYS A 175 3.51 11.09 -4.05
CA LYS A 175 4.64 11.83 -3.48
C LYS A 175 5.22 11.08 -2.29
N LYS A 176 6.49 10.72 -2.40
CA LYS A 176 7.23 10.07 -1.32
C LYS A 176 7.15 10.89 -0.02
N GLY A 177 6.82 10.23 1.07
CA GLY A 177 6.78 10.83 2.41
C GLY A 177 5.60 11.77 2.67
N VAL A 178 4.59 11.79 1.78
CA VAL A 178 3.37 12.57 1.97
C VAL A 178 2.23 11.64 2.37
N ASN A 179 1.65 11.86 3.56
CA ASN A 179 0.38 11.24 3.94
C ASN A 179 -0.74 12.06 3.30
N ARG A 180 -1.49 11.46 2.36
CA ARG A 180 -2.54 12.15 1.63
C ARG A 180 -3.77 12.36 2.51
N LEU A 181 -4.11 13.62 2.80
CA LEU A 181 -5.32 13.97 3.54
C LEU A 181 -6.54 13.80 2.63
N LEU A 182 -7.47 12.92 3.01
CA LEU A 182 -8.69 12.61 2.27
C LEU A 182 -9.93 13.29 2.84
N SER A 183 -9.97 13.55 4.14
CA SER A 183 -11.01 14.37 4.79
C SER A 183 -10.48 15.00 6.05
N ARG A 184 -11.05 16.15 6.43
CA ARG A 184 -10.77 16.82 7.70
C ARG A 184 -11.78 16.43 8.75
N GLY A 185 -11.34 16.41 10.02
CA GLY A 185 -12.21 16.11 11.15
C GLY A 185 -11.51 16.16 12.49
N ARG A 186 -12.27 15.97 13.58
CA ARG A 186 -11.74 16.04 14.94
C ARG A 186 -12.24 14.92 15.87
N ASP A 187 -13.20 14.11 15.43
CA ASP A 187 -13.68 13.03 16.28
C ASP A 187 -12.73 11.84 16.28
N ILE A 188 -12.30 11.42 15.10
CA ILE A 188 -11.39 10.28 14.91
C ILE A 188 -10.33 10.67 13.88
N THR A 189 -9.06 10.27 14.12
CA THR A 189 -8.03 10.27 13.09
C THR A 189 -7.88 8.86 12.54
N LEU A 190 -8.17 8.68 11.24
CA LEU A 190 -8.11 7.41 10.52
C LEU A 190 -6.90 7.38 9.59
N PHE A 191 -6.17 6.27 9.62
CA PHE A 191 -5.11 5.97 8.66
C PHE A 191 -5.46 4.70 7.88
N SER A 192 -5.39 4.77 6.58
CA SER A 192 -5.55 3.60 5.71
C SER A 192 -4.39 3.48 4.72
N SER A 193 -4.11 2.26 4.26
CA SER A 193 -3.14 2.00 3.19
C SER A 193 -3.69 1.00 2.17
N GLY A 194 -3.14 1.01 0.97
CA GLY A 194 -3.48 0.08 -0.09
C GLY A 194 -4.99 -0.01 -0.35
N ILE A 195 -5.48 -1.23 -0.56
CA ILE A 195 -6.90 -1.52 -0.84
C ILE A 195 -7.86 -1.12 0.29
N CYS A 196 -7.38 -0.99 1.52
CA CYS A 196 -8.21 -0.58 2.64
C CYS A 196 -8.69 0.87 2.51
N THR A 197 -8.03 1.68 1.68
CA THR A 197 -8.41 3.09 1.48
C THR A 197 -9.77 3.22 0.78
N GLU A 198 -10.09 2.36 -0.17
CA GLU A 198 -11.42 2.34 -0.81
C GLU A 198 -12.53 2.05 0.21
N GLU A 199 -12.33 1.03 1.03
CA GLU A 199 -13.31 0.65 2.07
C GLU A 199 -13.44 1.74 3.14
N ALA A 200 -12.32 2.33 3.54
CA ALA A 200 -12.31 3.45 4.48
C ALA A 200 -13.08 4.67 3.94
N LEU A 201 -12.90 5.03 2.67
CA LEU A 201 -13.64 6.12 2.02
C LEU A 201 -15.15 5.90 2.02
N LYS A 202 -15.61 4.66 1.71
CA LYS A 202 -17.05 4.30 1.76
C LYS A 202 -17.62 4.53 3.17
N ALA A 203 -16.94 3.98 4.17
CA ALA A 203 -17.39 4.08 5.57
C ALA A 203 -17.36 5.53 6.08
N VAL A 204 -16.27 6.26 5.82
CA VAL A 204 -16.12 7.66 6.25
C VAL A 204 -17.21 8.53 5.64
N LYS A 205 -17.46 8.44 4.33
CA LYS A 205 -18.53 9.22 3.68
C LYS A 205 -19.91 8.93 4.27
N ALA A 206 -20.22 7.66 4.53
CA ALA A 206 -21.48 7.27 5.14
C ALA A 206 -21.63 7.81 6.57
N MET A 207 -20.58 7.74 7.39
CA MET A 207 -20.58 8.24 8.77
C MET A 207 -20.59 9.77 8.84
N GLN A 208 -19.91 10.46 7.93
CA GLN A 208 -19.95 11.93 7.84
C GLN A 208 -21.35 12.44 7.52
N ALA A 209 -22.09 11.74 6.66
CA ALA A 209 -23.51 12.05 6.41
C ALA A 209 -24.41 11.88 7.65
N LYS A 210 -23.92 11.21 8.70
CA LYS A 210 -24.59 11.07 10.01
C LYS A 210 -23.98 11.97 11.10
N GLY A 211 -23.12 12.92 10.71
CA GLY A 211 -22.55 13.94 11.60
C GLY A 211 -21.25 13.59 12.30
N LEU A 212 -20.60 12.46 11.98
CA LEU A 212 -19.28 12.14 12.49
C LEU A 212 -18.21 12.92 11.73
N SER A 213 -17.22 13.49 12.44
CA SER A 213 -16.12 14.25 11.88
C SER A 213 -14.84 13.40 11.88
N VAL A 214 -14.44 12.90 10.71
CA VAL A 214 -13.26 12.01 10.56
C VAL A 214 -12.15 12.71 9.80
N GLU A 215 -10.97 12.76 10.41
CA GLU A 215 -9.74 13.12 9.70
C GLU A 215 -9.09 11.88 9.12
N HIS A 216 -9.11 11.74 7.80
CA HIS A 216 -8.68 10.53 7.12
C HIS A 216 -7.42 10.77 6.29
N TYR A 217 -6.37 10.01 6.58
CA TYR A 217 -5.12 9.99 5.83
C TYR A 217 -4.95 8.66 5.08
N HIS A 218 -4.61 8.75 3.80
CA HIS A 218 -4.03 7.62 3.07
C HIS A 218 -2.50 7.65 3.22
N VAL A 219 -1.91 6.52 3.60
CA VAL A 219 -0.47 6.36 3.81
C VAL A 219 0.10 5.48 2.71
N SER A 220 0.78 6.09 1.74
CA SER A 220 1.45 5.40 0.65
C SER A 220 2.96 5.20 0.87
N THR A 221 3.56 5.90 1.83
CA THR A 221 4.96 5.72 2.26
C THR A 221 5.01 5.18 3.68
N LEU A 222 5.26 3.87 3.79
CA LEU A 222 5.28 3.17 5.08
C LEU A 222 6.67 3.25 5.76
N LYS A 223 7.72 3.34 4.96
CA LYS A 223 9.09 3.55 5.45
C LYS A 223 9.89 4.42 4.46
N PRO A 224 10.47 5.55 4.88
CA PRO A 224 10.26 6.18 6.17
C PRO A 224 8.86 6.79 6.32
N PHE A 225 8.24 6.66 7.47
CA PHE A 225 6.94 7.28 7.75
C PHE A 225 7.11 8.75 8.16
N ASN A 226 6.34 9.66 7.54
CA ASN A 226 6.33 11.07 7.90
C ASN A 226 5.37 11.35 9.07
N SER A 227 5.85 11.15 10.29
CA SER A 227 5.06 11.34 11.50
C SER A 227 4.73 12.81 11.79
N LYS A 228 5.62 13.75 11.45
CA LYS A 228 5.43 15.18 11.74
C LYS A 228 4.16 15.76 11.12
N GLN A 229 3.75 15.26 9.97
CA GLN A 229 2.57 15.73 9.25
C GLN A 229 1.25 15.45 10.00
N VAL A 230 1.21 14.42 10.86
CA VAL A 230 -0.04 13.86 11.40
C VAL A 230 -0.16 13.92 12.92
N MET A 231 0.90 14.29 13.64
CA MET A 231 0.88 14.28 15.12
C MET A 231 -0.13 15.24 15.72
N ASP A 232 -0.28 16.44 15.15
CA ASP A 232 -1.25 17.44 15.64
C ASP A 232 -2.68 16.93 15.47
N SER A 233 -2.99 16.29 14.34
CA SER A 233 -4.29 15.67 14.07
C SER A 233 -4.58 14.54 15.06
N ILE A 234 -3.58 13.69 15.33
CA ILE A 234 -3.69 12.63 16.32
C ILE A 234 -3.95 13.21 17.72
N ALA A 235 -3.17 14.20 18.12
CA ALA A 235 -3.30 14.86 19.42
C ALA A 235 -4.68 15.53 19.61
N ALA A 236 -5.22 16.14 18.56
CA ALA A 236 -6.52 16.80 18.55
C ALA A 236 -7.72 15.84 18.50
N SER A 237 -7.52 14.58 18.13
CA SER A 237 -8.58 13.59 17.96
C SER A 237 -9.33 13.34 19.26
N LYS A 238 -10.67 13.44 19.24
CA LYS A 238 -11.54 13.27 20.41
C LYS A 238 -11.55 11.82 20.92
N TYR A 239 -11.77 10.87 20.02
CA TYR A 239 -11.93 9.46 20.37
C TYR A 239 -10.70 8.59 20.08
N GLY A 240 -9.61 9.20 19.55
CA GLY A 240 -8.38 8.51 19.27
C GLY A 240 -8.19 8.14 17.80
N VAL A 241 -7.40 7.10 17.57
CA VAL A 241 -6.87 6.74 16.25
C VAL A 241 -7.41 5.39 15.80
N ILE A 242 -7.72 5.26 14.51
CA ILE A 242 -7.99 3.97 13.86
C ILE A 242 -6.97 3.79 12.73
N THR A 243 -6.42 2.59 12.59
CA THR A 243 -5.64 2.19 11.40
C THR A 243 -6.34 1.04 10.68
N MET A 244 -6.29 1.05 9.36
CA MET A 244 -6.92 0.04 8.51
C MET A 244 -5.93 -0.43 7.45
N GLU A 245 -5.54 -1.70 7.51
CA GLU A 245 -4.42 -2.26 6.75
C GLU A 245 -4.69 -3.67 6.21
N ASN A 246 -4.30 -3.93 4.98
CA ASN A 246 -4.30 -5.27 4.37
C ASN A 246 -3.03 -6.04 4.77
N HIS A 247 -2.86 -6.22 6.07
CA HIS A 247 -1.67 -6.79 6.70
C HIS A 247 -2.03 -7.31 8.09
N THR A 248 -1.16 -8.09 8.74
CA THR A 248 -1.31 -8.36 10.17
C THR A 248 -1.18 -7.05 10.97
N VAL A 249 -1.94 -6.92 12.05
CA VAL A 249 -1.87 -5.76 12.95
C VAL A 249 -0.54 -5.67 13.72
N ILE A 250 0.33 -6.67 13.55
CA ILE A 250 1.65 -6.77 14.16
C ILE A 250 2.70 -6.31 13.14
N GLY A 251 3.41 -5.22 13.42
CA GLY A 251 4.51 -4.72 12.59
C GLY A 251 4.13 -3.90 11.37
N GLY A 252 2.84 -3.82 10.99
CA GLY A 252 2.33 -3.05 9.87
C GLY A 252 2.01 -1.58 10.20
N LEU A 253 1.06 -0.99 9.46
CA LEU A 253 0.67 0.43 9.57
C LEU A 253 0.29 0.81 11.01
N GLY A 254 -0.53 0.00 11.67
CA GLY A 254 -0.94 0.26 13.06
C GLY A 254 0.24 0.28 14.04
N THR A 255 1.27 -0.51 13.80
CA THR A 255 2.50 -0.48 14.60
C THR A 255 3.33 0.76 14.29
N ILE A 256 3.46 1.14 13.01
CA ILE A 256 4.15 2.37 12.57
C ILE A 256 3.56 3.60 13.26
N ILE A 257 2.23 3.73 13.24
CA ILE A 257 1.55 4.84 13.92
C ILE A 257 1.74 4.80 15.43
N SER A 258 1.64 3.61 16.06
CA SER A 258 1.87 3.45 17.51
C SER A 258 3.28 3.89 17.93
N GLU A 259 4.31 3.48 17.18
CA GLU A 259 5.70 3.88 17.41
C GLU A 259 5.89 5.40 17.26
N ALA A 260 5.31 5.99 16.20
CA ALA A 260 5.37 7.42 15.96
C ALA A 260 4.70 8.23 17.07
N MET A 261 3.53 7.78 17.55
CA MET A 261 2.83 8.38 18.70
C MET A 261 3.68 8.30 19.97
N ALA A 262 4.26 7.15 20.25
CA ALA A 262 5.11 6.95 21.43
C ALA A 262 6.36 7.85 21.41
N GLN A 263 7.03 7.94 20.25
CA GLN A 263 8.20 8.82 20.05
C GLN A 263 7.87 10.31 20.20
N ALA A 264 6.66 10.71 19.80
CA ALA A 264 6.17 12.08 19.92
C ALA A 264 5.57 12.41 21.31
N GLY A 265 5.46 11.44 22.22
CA GLY A 265 4.80 11.60 23.51
C GLY A 265 3.29 11.83 23.42
N VAL A 266 2.65 11.39 22.33
CA VAL A 266 1.20 11.55 22.11
C VAL A 266 0.44 10.34 22.67
N GLY A 267 -0.26 10.52 23.79
CA GLY A 267 -1.03 9.49 24.48
C GLY A 267 -2.48 9.41 24.01
N LYS A 268 -2.74 8.76 22.89
CA LYS A 268 -4.10 8.48 22.39
C LYS A 268 -4.32 6.98 22.23
N LYS A 269 -5.56 6.54 22.40
CA LYS A 269 -5.93 5.15 22.13
C LYS A 269 -5.89 4.88 20.63
N ILE A 270 -5.31 3.75 20.24
CA ILE A 270 -5.25 3.30 18.86
C ILE A 270 -5.99 1.97 18.68
N HIS A 271 -6.78 1.88 17.64
CA HIS A 271 -7.54 0.69 17.25
C HIS A 271 -7.06 0.24 15.87
N LYS A 272 -6.67 -1.03 15.74
CA LYS A 272 -6.09 -1.57 14.51
C LYS A 272 -7.08 -2.51 13.83
N LEU A 273 -7.47 -2.22 12.61
CA LEU A 273 -8.24 -3.09 11.72
C LEU A 273 -7.29 -3.72 10.69
N GLY A 274 -7.23 -5.03 10.67
CA GLY A 274 -6.36 -5.85 9.85
C GLY A 274 -6.42 -7.30 10.33
N LEU A 275 -5.57 -8.18 9.83
CA LEU A 275 -5.53 -9.57 10.28
C LEU A 275 -5.04 -9.66 11.74
N GLN A 276 -5.85 -10.29 12.59
CA GLN A 276 -5.62 -10.42 14.02
C GLN A 276 -4.80 -11.69 14.32
N ASP A 277 -3.48 -11.67 14.07
CA ASP A 277 -2.56 -12.80 14.32
C ASP A 277 -3.06 -14.13 13.76
N LYS A 278 -3.42 -14.12 12.48
CA LYS A 278 -3.95 -15.29 11.75
C LYS A 278 -3.34 -15.38 10.36
N PHE A 279 -3.15 -16.61 9.89
CA PHE A 279 -2.99 -16.83 8.46
C PHE A 279 -4.34 -16.71 7.75
N GLY A 280 -4.30 -16.18 6.52
CA GLY A 280 -5.47 -16.19 5.67
C GLY A 280 -5.70 -17.59 5.05
N HIS A 281 -6.85 -17.76 4.41
CA HIS A 281 -7.17 -18.92 3.59
C HIS A 281 -7.61 -18.51 2.18
N GLY A 282 -7.91 -19.47 1.32
CA GLY A 282 -8.32 -19.21 -0.06
C GLY A 282 -9.79 -18.78 -0.15
N ALA A 283 -10.03 -17.52 -0.56
CA ALA A 283 -11.37 -17.01 -0.87
C ALA A 283 -11.25 -15.67 -1.66
N SER A 284 -12.38 -15.07 -2.04
CA SER A 284 -12.38 -13.74 -2.67
C SER A 284 -11.92 -12.65 -1.68
N ARG A 285 -11.36 -11.57 -2.22
CA ARG A 285 -10.93 -10.41 -1.44
C ARG A 285 -12.05 -9.88 -0.54
N GLU A 286 -13.23 -9.69 -1.11
CA GLU A 286 -14.39 -9.14 -0.40
C GLU A 286 -14.82 -10.04 0.77
N TYR A 287 -14.83 -11.35 0.54
CA TYR A 287 -15.16 -12.31 1.59
C TYR A 287 -14.14 -12.25 2.73
N LEU A 288 -12.84 -12.27 2.42
CA LEU A 288 -11.78 -12.25 3.42
C LEU A 288 -11.73 -10.93 4.20
N MET A 289 -11.92 -9.78 3.54
CA MET A 289 -11.97 -8.49 4.23
C MET A 289 -13.10 -8.44 5.26
N LYS A 290 -14.28 -8.98 4.90
CA LYS A 290 -15.42 -9.10 5.82
C LYS A 290 -15.15 -10.08 6.94
N GLU A 291 -14.64 -11.28 6.63
CA GLU A 291 -14.35 -12.33 7.61
C GLU A 291 -13.31 -11.88 8.65
N TYR A 292 -12.27 -11.18 8.20
CA TYR A 292 -11.20 -10.70 9.08
C TYR A 292 -11.46 -9.32 9.69
N GLY A 293 -12.59 -8.70 9.37
CA GLY A 293 -13.06 -7.49 10.02
C GLY A 293 -12.25 -6.23 9.68
N PHE A 294 -11.92 -6.05 8.39
CA PHE A 294 -11.33 -4.81 7.89
C PHE A 294 -11.93 -4.34 6.55
N ASP A 295 -13.22 -4.59 6.36
CA ASP A 295 -14.07 -3.96 5.33
C ASP A 295 -14.69 -2.64 5.84
N ALA A 296 -15.48 -1.99 5.00
CA ALA A 296 -16.16 -0.74 5.36
C ALA A 296 -17.13 -0.90 6.56
N MET A 297 -17.82 -2.04 6.63
CA MET A 297 -18.77 -2.29 7.72
C MET A 297 -18.06 -2.52 9.07
N ALA A 298 -16.91 -3.18 9.05
CA ALA A 298 -16.08 -3.36 10.23
C ALA A 298 -15.58 -2.01 10.78
N LEU A 299 -15.24 -1.07 9.89
CA LEU A 299 -14.87 0.29 10.29
C LEU A 299 -16.06 1.01 10.95
N VAL A 300 -17.24 0.98 10.35
CA VAL A 300 -18.46 1.55 10.95
C VAL A 300 -18.71 0.97 12.33
N SER A 301 -18.69 -0.37 12.46
CA SER A 301 -18.93 -1.06 13.73
C SER A 301 -17.89 -0.68 14.80
N LYS A 302 -16.60 -0.54 14.41
CA LYS A 302 -15.55 -0.12 15.33
C LYS A 302 -15.73 1.32 15.79
N VAL A 303 -16.15 2.21 14.91
CA VAL A 303 -16.44 3.61 15.27
C VAL A 303 -17.67 3.70 16.20
N GLU A 304 -18.73 2.92 15.96
CA GLU A 304 -19.88 2.82 16.87
C GLU A 304 -19.48 2.34 18.27
N GLU A 305 -18.59 1.33 18.33
CA GLU A 305 -18.03 0.81 19.61
C GLU A 305 -17.26 1.91 20.36
N ILE A 306 -16.41 2.67 19.66
CA ILE A 306 -15.52 3.68 20.25
C ILE A 306 -16.32 4.90 20.73
N THR A 307 -17.28 5.36 19.94
CA THR A 307 -18.03 6.59 20.19
C THR A 307 -19.27 6.38 21.05
N GLY A 308 -19.78 5.15 21.13
CA GLY A 308 -21.09 4.83 21.70
C GLY A 308 -22.28 5.29 20.85
N GLN A 309 -22.02 5.89 19.68
CA GLN A 309 -23.05 6.40 18.77
C GLN A 309 -23.44 5.34 17.75
N LYS A 310 -24.76 5.17 17.50
CA LYS A 310 -25.24 4.30 16.44
C LYS A 310 -25.60 5.12 15.21
N PHE A 311 -25.06 4.73 14.04
CA PHE A 311 -25.28 5.44 12.78
C PHE A 311 -26.43 4.86 11.95
N GLY A 312 -26.84 3.62 12.23
CA GLY A 312 -27.87 2.94 11.44
C GLY A 312 -27.47 2.70 9.99
N ILE A 313 -26.17 2.52 9.75
CA ILE A 313 -25.61 2.25 8.41
C ILE A 313 -25.62 0.73 8.19
N SER A 314 -26.23 0.29 7.10
CA SER A 314 -26.24 -1.11 6.67
C SER A 314 -25.17 -1.40 5.61
N GLY A 315 -24.88 -2.68 5.38
CA GLY A 315 -24.01 -3.09 4.27
C GLY A 315 -24.55 -2.69 2.89
N GLU A 316 -25.85 -2.60 2.72
CA GLU A 316 -26.46 -2.13 1.45
C GLU A 316 -26.24 -0.62 1.26
N ASP A 317 -26.33 0.17 2.33
CA ASP A 317 -26.02 1.60 2.26
C ASP A 317 -24.58 1.81 1.78
N LEU A 318 -23.63 1.03 2.31
CA LEU A 318 -22.21 1.14 1.93
C LEU A 318 -21.94 0.76 0.46
N LYS A 319 -22.70 -0.17 -0.12
CA LYS A 319 -22.60 -0.51 -1.54
C LYS A 319 -23.07 0.62 -2.46
N THR A 320 -23.98 1.45 -2.00
CA THR A 320 -24.53 2.57 -2.77
C THR A 320 -23.72 3.85 -2.66
N VAL A 321 -22.76 3.91 -1.74
CA VAL A 321 -21.88 5.09 -1.57
C VAL A 321 -21.05 5.32 -2.83
N LYS A 322 -21.31 6.43 -3.50
CA LYS A 322 -20.46 6.86 -4.62
C LYS A 322 -19.22 7.56 -4.08
N ILE A 323 -18.06 6.99 -4.34
CA ILE A 323 -16.78 7.66 -4.10
C ILE A 323 -16.57 8.62 -5.27
N GLU A 324 -16.53 9.90 -4.98
CA GLU A 324 -16.10 10.93 -5.92
C GLU A 324 -14.58 11.02 -5.87
N ILE A 325 -13.95 11.32 -7.00
CA ILE A 325 -12.49 11.54 -7.06
C ILE A 325 -12.17 12.71 -6.12
N MET A 326 -11.23 12.48 -5.22
CA MET A 326 -10.84 13.47 -4.22
C MET A 326 -10.02 14.58 -4.89
N HIS A 327 -10.64 15.76 -5.07
CA HIS A 327 -9.97 16.96 -5.55
C HIS A 327 -9.51 17.84 -4.37
N LYS A 328 -8.46 18.62 -4.61
CA LYS A 328 -7.80 19.48 -3.59
C LYS A 328 -8.54 20.76 -3.22
N ASP A 329 -9.85 20.84 -3.40
CA ASP A 329 -10.65 22.03 -3.03
C ASP A 329 -11.03 22.07 -1.52
N ILE A 330 -10.14 21.61 -0.67
CA ILE A 330 -10.21 21.97 0.76
C ILE A 330 -9.42 23.26 0.92
N LYS A 331 -10.04 24.40 0.57
CA LYS A 331 -9.46 25.71 0.81
C LYS A 331 -9.21 25.91 2.30
N ALA A 332 -8.10 26.56 2.61
CA ALA A 332 -7.73 26.95 3.99
C ALA A 332 -8.73 27.94 4.66
N GLU A 333 -9.81 28.27 3.97
CA GLU A 333 -10.82 29.25 4.40
C GLU A 333 -12.05 28.62 5.09
N ASP A 334 -12.13 27.29 5.18
CA ASP A 334 -13.20 26.57 5.91
C ASP A 334 -12.76 26.19 7.34
N LEU A 335 -12.09 27.13 8.02
CA LEU A 335 -11.71 27.04 9.44
C LEU A 335 -12.82 27.57 10.34
#